data_feed9d4c4d4db3c926b7d4be23a9ece3
#
_entry.id   feed9d4c4d4db3c926b7d4be23a9ece3
#
_cell.length_a   1.000
_cell.length_b   1.000
_cell.length_c   1.000
_cell.angle_alpha   90.00
_cell.angle_beta   90.00
_cell.angle_gamma   90.00
#
_symmetry.space_group_name_H-M   'P 1'
#
loop_
_entity.id
_entity.type
_entity.pdbx_description
1 polymer ?
#
loop_
_entity_poly.entity_id
_entity_poly.type
_entity_poly.pdbx_seq_one_letter_code
_entity_poly.pdbx_strand_id
1 'polypeptide(L)'
;LDESQGGRFFYIFDEAGVPVVSDFEMFGFNTYKALFNRGEVLHYDTVEEAAADLDLPGLSAAIDANNEAALAGEKGYSFIETRYGIYLVSVMPTLYLTTTGACIDPQGRVLTDSYVIDGDNTVIPGLYAAGDVCGSVEEKDGKNYSMGLTNTMGIAYNLARAIEKDGVTKA
;
A
#
# COMPACT_ATOMS: atom_id res chain seq x y z
N LEU A 1 -13.08 10.91 1.83
CA LEU A 1 -12.75 11.00 3.25
C LEU A 1 -14.03 11.34 3.96
N ASP A 2 -14.46 10.53 4.91
CA ASP A 2 -15.67 10.76 5.68
C ASP A 2 -15.43 11.96 6.62
N GLU A 3 -16.07 13.08 6.32
CA GLU A 3 -15.99 14.29 7.14
C GLU A 3 -16.59 14.08 8.54
N SER A 4 -17.42 13.03 8.74
CA SER A 4 -18.06 12.73 10.03
C SER A 4 -17.06 12.39 11.15
N GLN A 5 -15.84 11.97 10.80
CA GLN A 5 -14.76 11.67 11.74
C GLN A 5 -13.67 12.75 11.79
N GLY A 6 -13.93 13.93 11.25
CA GLY A 6 -12.95 15.02 11.20
C GLY A 6 -11.67 14.68 10.43
N GLY A 7 -11.71 13.66 9.56
CA GLY A 7 -10.56 13.21 8.77
C GLY A 7 -9.46 12.50 9.57
N ARG A 8 -9.75 12.10 10.82
CA ARG A 8 -8.81 11.34 11.66
C ARG A 8 -9.06 9.84 11.50
N PHE A 9 -7.99 9.07 11.30
CA PHE A 9 -8.02 7.62 11.19
C PHE A 9 -7.03 7.01 12.15
N PHE A 10 -7.38 5.88 12.74
CA PHE A 10 -6.52 5.14 13.66
C PHE A 10 -6.42 3.68 13.22
N TYR A 11 -5.21 3.16 13.29
CA TYR A 11 -4.99 1.72 13.27
C TYR A 11 -5.01 1.23 14.71
N ILE A 12 -5.85 0.23 14.98
CA ILE A 12 -6.11 -0.30 16.32
C ILE A 12 -5.59 -1.74 16.36
N PHE A 13 -4.90 -2.09 17.43
CA PHE A 13 -4.44 -3.44 17.68
C PHE A 13 -4.35 -3.71 19.18
N ASP A 14 -4.30 -4.98 19.53
CA ASP A 14 -4.17 -5.47 20.89
C ASP A 14 -2.73 -5.84 21.26
N GLU A 15 -2.52 -6.37 22.45
CA GLU A 15 -1.20 -6.83 22.92
C GLU A 15 -0.61 -7.90 21.98
N ALA A 16 -1.42 -8.80 21.41
CA ALA A 16 -0.95 -9.80 20.46
C ALA A 16 -0.48 -9.20 19.14
N GLY A 17 -1.01 -8.04 18.76
CA GLY A 17 -0.60 -7.29 17.60
C GLY A 17 0.72 -6.55 17.76
N VAL A 18 1.13 -6.24 18.99
CA VAL A 18 2.37 -5.49 19.26
C VAL A 18 3.62 -6.14 18.65
N PRO A 19 3.88 -7.44 18.81
CA PRO A 19 5.05 -8.08 18.18
C PRO A 19 4.97 -8.00 16.65
N VAL A 20 3.81 -8.25 16.07
CA VAL A 20 3.61 -8.23 14.60
C VAL A 20 3.91 -6.85 14.03
N VAL A 21 3.41 -5.80 14.68
CA VAL A 21 3.65 -4.41 14.26
C VAL A 21 5.07 -3.98 14.54
N SER A 22 5.66 -4.42 15.68
CA SER A 22 7.03 -4.07 16.07
C SER A 22 8.10 -4.72 15.19
N ASP A 23 7.81 -5.92 14.67
CA ASP A 23 8.73 -6.66 13.82
C ASP A 23 8.61 -6.29 12.34
N PHE A 24 7.62 -5.47 12.01
CA PHE A 24 7.46 -4.98 10.65
C PHE A 24 8.55 -3.96 10.30
N GLU A 25 9.46 -4.36 9.44
CA GLU A 25 10.51 -3.50 8.90
C GLU A 25 10.23 -3.20 7.42
N MET A 26 10.13 -1.93 7.09
CA MET A 26 10.07 -1.48 5.69
C MET A 26 11.34 -0.68 5.38
N PHE A 27 12.10 -1.12 4.38
CA PHE A 27 13.35 -0.49 3.93
C PHE A 27 14.41 -0.32 5.04
N GLY A 28 14.46 -1.25 6.00
CA GLY A 28 15.40 -1.21 7.13
C GLY A 28 15.01 -0.26 8.26
N PHE A 29 13.80 0.30 8.22
CA PHE A 29 13.25 1.12 9.30
C PHE A 29 12.21 0.32 10.07
N ASN A 30 12.42 0.13 11.38
CA ASN A 30 11.38 -0.36 12.27
C ASN A 30 10.41 0.79 12.57
N THR A 31 9.34 0.87 11.80
CA THR A 31 8.38 1.97 11.87
C THR A 31 7.66 2.00 13.20
N TYR A 32 7.23 0.83 13.73
CA TYR A 32 6.56 0.75 15.02
C TYR A 32 7.46 1.26 16.14
N LYS A 33 8.69 0.75 16.23
CA LYS A 33 9.65 1.16 17.26
C LYS A 33 9.95 2.65 17.21
N ALA A 34 10.03 3.22 16.02
CA ALA A 34 10.23 4.65 15.85
C ALA A 34 9.02 5.45 16.36
N LEU A 35 7.80 5.03 16.02
CA LEU A 35 6.56 5.64 16.48
C LEU A 35 6.38 5.51 17.99
N PHE A 36 6.63 4.31 18.53
CA PHE A 36 6.57 4.03 19.97
C PHE A 36 7.55 4.91 20.75
N ASN A 37 8.80 4.99 20.31
CA ASN A 37 9.83 5.81 20.96
C ASN A 37 9.52 7.33 20.90
N ARG A 38 8.72 7.76 19.93
CA ARG A 38 8.25 9.16 19.84
C ARG A 38 6.96 9.41 20.60
N GLY A 39 6.37 8.40 21.22
CA GLY A 39 5.08 8.49 21.90
C GLY A 39 3.89 8.66 20.94
N GLU A 40 4.02 8.27 19.69
CA GLU A 40 2.95 8.34 18.69
C GLU A 40 2.07 7.07 18.68
N VAL A 41 2.47 6.02 19.40
CA VAL A 41 1.64 4.86 19.72
C VAL A 41 0.99 5.13 21.05
N LEU A 42 -0.33 5.25 21.06
CA LEU A 42 -1.13 5.46 22.25
C LEU A 42 -1.55 4.11 22.82
N HIS A 43 -1.51 3.98 24.15
CA HIS A 43 -2.02 2.81 24.85
C HIS A 43 -3.08 3.26 25.85
N TYR A 44 -4.20 2.55 25.91
CA TYR A 44 -5.28 2.76 26.85
C TYR A 44 -5.64 1.43 27.50
N ASP A 45 -5.90 1.45 28.80
CA ASP A 45 -6.31 0.27 29.55
C ASP A 45 -7.71 -0.21 29.17
N THR A 46 -8.56 0.73 28.70
CA THR A 46 -9.94 0.42 28.26
C THR A 46 -10.29 1.12 26.96
N VAL A 47 -11.27 0.55 26.26
CA VAL A 47 -11.82 1.15 25.03
C VAL A 47 -12.52 2.48 25.32
N GLU A 48 -13.18 2.56 26.49
CA GLU A 48 -13.91 3.73 26.93
C GLU A 48 -12.98 4.93 27.19
N GLU A 49 -11.83 4.69 27.79
CA GLU A 49 -10.81 5.73 27.99
C GLU A 49 -10.30 6.26 26.64
N ALA A 50 -9.98 5.36 25.71
CA ALA A 50 -9.56 5.75 24.37
C ALA A 50 -10.64 6.54 23.63
N ALA A 51 -11.90 6.08 23.73
CA ALA A 51 -13.04 6.75 23.09
C ALA A 51 -13.26 8.16 23.64
N ALA A 52 -13.10 8.35 24.95
CA ALA A 52 -13.26 9.64 25.60
C ALA A 52 -12.12 10.61 25.28
N ASP A 53 -10.86 10.14 25.38
CA ASP A 53 -9.68 10.99 25.18
C ASP A 53 -9.54 11.44 23.71
N LEU A 54 -9.86 10.53 22.77
CA LEU A 54 -9.73 10.80 21.34
C LEU A 54 -11.00 11.36 20.68
N ASP A 55 -12.08 11.53 21.44
CA ASP A 55 -13.40 11.92 20.93
C ASP A 55 -13.88 10.99 19.81
N LEU A 56 -13.91 9.68 20.10
CA LEU A 56 -14.33 8.62 19.21
C LEU A 56 -15.53 7.84 19.77
N PRO A 57 -16.74 8.43 19.81
CA PRO A 57 -17.90 7.82 20.48
C PRO A 57 -18.35 6.49 19.86
N GLY A 58 -17.93 6.20 18.62
CA GLY A 58 -18.24 4.94 17.93
C GLY A 58 -17.16 3.84 18.09
N LEU A 59 -16.10 4.06 18.86
CA LEU A 59 -14.95 3.16 18.93
C LEU A 59 -15.32 1.75 19.40
N SER A 60 -16.08 1.63 20.49
CA SER A 60 -16.52 0.32 21.00
C SER A 60 -17.34 -0.44 19.96
N ALA A 61 -18.33 0.21 19.37
CA ALA A 61 -19.16 -0.42 18.35
C ALA A 61 -18.37 -0.86 17.10
N ALA A 62 -17.34 -0.10 16.72
CA ALA A 62 -16.47 -0.45 15.62
C ALA A 62 -15.60 -1.69 15.94
N ILE A 63 -15.09 -1.80 17.17
CA ILE A 63 -14.33 -2.97 17.63
C ILE A 63 -15.24 -4.20 17.70
N ASP A 64 -16.45 -4.06 18.22
CA ASP A 64 -17.44 -5.14 18.30
C ASP A 64 -17.78 -5.68 16.91
N ALA A 65 -18.08 -4.79 15.95
CA ALA A 65 -18.37 -5.16 14.58
C ALA A 65 -17.17 -5.86 13.90
N ASN A 66 -15.94 -5.38 14.12
CA ASN A 66 -14.73 -6.04 13.65
C ASN A 66 -14.60 -7.45 14.24
N ASN A 67 -14.85 -7.61 15.54
CA ASN A 67 -14.72 -8.88 16.23
C ASN A 67 -15.80 -9.88 15.80
N GLU A 68 -17.02 -9.42 15.55
CA GLU A 68 -18.08 -10.27 14.96
C GLU A 68 -17.68 -10.78 13.57
N ALA A 69 -17.17 -9.92 12.70
CA ALA A 69 -16.70 -10.29 11.37
C ALA A 69 -15.51 -11.26 11.44
N ALA A 70 -14.57 -11.03 12.35
CA ALA A 70 -13.42 -11.92 12.58
C ALA A 70 -13.87 -13.30 13.06
N LEU A 71 -14.83 -13.39 14.00
CA LEU A 71 -15.39 -14.65 14.48
C LEU A 71 -16.21 -15.38 13.42
N ALA A 72 -16.84 -14.64 12.51
CA ALA A 72 -17.51 -15.21 11.34
C ALA A 72 -16.54 -15.73 10.26
N GLY A 73 -15.24 -15.50 10.43
CA GLY A 73 -14.21 -15.92 9.47
C GLY A 73 -14.14 -15.05 8.22
N GLU A 74 -14.64 -13.82 8.27
CA GLU A 74 -14.59 -12.90 7.17
C GLU A 74 -13.12 -12.50 6.85
N LYS A 75 -12.80 -12.51 5.57
CA LYS A 75 -11.43 -12.21 5.12
C LYS A 75 -11.09 -10.74 5.35
N GLY A 76 -9.95 -10.51 5.99
CA GLY A 76 -9.43 -9.17 6.24
C GLY A 76 -9.72 -8.64 7.64
N TYR A 77 -10.49 -9.39 8.45
CA TYR A 77 -10.74 -9.06 9.84
C TYR A 77 -9.91 -9.93 10.78
N SER A 78 -9.43 -9.34 11.86
CA SER A 78 -8.73 -10.03 12.94
C SER A 78 -9.37 -9.65 14.26
N PHE A 79 -9.51 -10.64 15.16
CA PHE A 79 -10.09 -10.39 16.47
C PHE A 79 -9.17 -9.49 17.30
N ILE A 80 -9.72 -8.47 17.93
CA ILE A 80 -9.04 -7.55 18.83
C ILE A 80 -9.45 -7.89 20.25
N GLU A 81 -8.51 -8.39 21.07
CA GLU A 81 -8.73 -8.68 22.48
C GLU A 81 -8.54 -7.42 23.33
N THR A 82 -9.64 -6.90 23.87
CA THR A 82 -9.63 -5.62 24.60
C THR A 82 -9.37 -5.75 26.11
N ARG A 83 -9.28 -6.99 26.62
CA ARG A 83 -9.14 -7.26 28.06
C ARG A 83 -7.87 -6.67 28.68
N TYR A 84 -6.82 -6.55 27.88
CA TYR A 84 -5.50 -6.09 28.34
C TYR A 84 -5.17 -4.68 27.82
N GLY A 85 -6.19 -3.94 27.41
CA GLY A 85 -6.03 -2.65 26.79
C GLY A 85 -5.94 -2.72 25.27
N ILE A 86 -5.85 -1.55 24.66
CA ILE A 86 -5.73 -1.38 23.20
C ILE A 86 -4.64 -0.38 22.86
N TYR A 87 -4.06 -0.57 21.70
CA TYR A 87 -3.07 0.33 21.12
C TYR A 87 -3.66 1.03 19.89
N LEU A 88 -3.40 2.32 19.75
CA LEU A 88 -3.84 3.13 18.62
C LEU A 88 -2.66 3.88 18.02
N VAL A 89 -2.61 3.90 16.70
CA VAL A 89 -1.66 4.72 15.93
C VAL A 89 -2.47 5.57 14.97
N SER A 90 -2.25 6.88 15.01
CA SER A 90 -2.85 7.78 14.03
C SER A 90 -2.28 7.48 12.64
N VAL A 91 -3.15 7.26 11.67
CA VAL A 91 -2.79 6.98 10.29
C VAL A 91 -3.49 7.95 9.35
N MET A 92 -2.87 8.18 8.22
CA MET A 92 -3.45 9.00 7.16
C MET A 92 -3.51 8.17 5.87
N PRO A 93 -4.67 8.05 5.23
CA PRO A 93 -4.74 7.45 3.91
C PRO A 93 -3.88 8.24 2.94
N THR A 94 -2.92 7.57 2.32
CA THR A 94 -2.04 8.16 1.32
C THR A 94 -2.04 7.32 0.05
N LEU A 95 -1.83 7.98 -1.09
CA LEU A 95 -1.51 7.31 -2.33
C LEU A 95 0.00 7.01 -2.31
N TYR A 96 0.33 5.73 -2.30
CA TYR A 96 1.73 5.29 -2.22
C TYR A 96 2.26 4.82 -3.57
N LEU A 97 1.45 4.10 -4.34
CA LEU A 97 1.83 3.50 -5.61
C LEU A 97 0.75 3.72 -6.65
N THR A 98 1.18 3.78 -7.92
CA THR A 98 0.31 3.55 -9.07
C THR A 98 0.48 2.10 -9.51
N THR A 99 -0.61 1.35 -9.55
CA THR A 99 -0.62 -0.06 -9.99
C THR A 99 -1.11 -0.24 -11.41
N THR A 100 -1.55 0.83 -12.05
CA THR A 100 -2.03 0.84 -13.43
C THR A 100 -1.28 1.90 -14.23
N GLY A 101 -1.03 1.64 -15.52
CA GLY A 101 -0.27 2.55 -16.36
C GLY A 101 -0.15 2.06 -17.79
N ALA A 102 0.74 2.68 -18.55
CA ALA A 102 1.03 2.28 -19.92
C ALA A 102 1.62 0.85 -19.92
N CYS A 103 1.07 0.00 -20.81
CA CYS A 103 1.67 -1.30 -21.07
C CYS A 103 2.92 -1.12 -21.92
N ILE A 104 4.00 -1.76 -21.53
CA ILE A 104 5.29 -1.66 -22.21
C ILE A 104 5.88 -3.05 -22.48
N ASP A 105 6.68 -3.13 -23.53
CA ASP A 105 7.57 -4.28 -23.74
C ASP A 105 8.84 -4.19 -22.88
N PRO A 106 9.68 -5.23 -22.86
CA PRO A 106 10.94 -5.22 -22.10
C PRO A 106 11.93 -4.13 -22.51
N GLN A 107 11.71 -3.47 -23.63
CA GLN A 107 12.50 -2.37 -24.13
C GLN A 107 11.91 -1.00 -23.75
N GLY A 108 10.81 -0.97 -23.03
CA GLY A 108 10.13 0.26 -22.62
C GLY A 108 9.31 0.92 -23.74
N ARG A 109 9.02 0.20 -24.83
CA ARG A 109 8.15 0.72 -25.92
C ARG A 109 6.69 0.51 -25.51
N VAL A 110 5.85 1.53 -25.67
CA VAL A 110 4.44 1.46 -25.31
C VAL A 110 3.66 0.62 -26.32
N LEU A 111 2.77 -0.22 -25.81
CA LEU A 111 1.92 -1.11 -26.58
C LEU A 111 0.50 -0.55 -26.73
N THR A 112 -0.18 -0.90 -27.80
CA THR A 112 -1.53 -0.42 -28.10
C THR A 112 -2.59 -1.01 -27.19
N ASP A 113 -2.34 -2.19 -26.62
CA ASP A 113 -3.31 -2.86 -25.77
C ASP A 113 -2.66 -3.33 -24.45
N SER A 114 -3.38 -3.16 -23.36
CA SER A 114 -2.77 -3.27 -22.04
C SER A 114 -3.07 -4.57 -21.30
N TYR A 115 -4.00 -5.39 -21.74
CA TYR A 115 -4.48 -6.51 -20.92
C TYR A 115 -4.81 -7.81 -21.67
N VAL A 116 -4.53 -7.89 -22.95
CA VAL A 116 -4.82 -9.12 -23.69
C VAL A 116 -3.53 -9.92 -23.84
N ILE A 117 -3.35 -10.94 -22.99
CA ILE A 117 -2.22 -11.87 -23.06
C ILE A 117 -2.13 -12.54 -24.44
N ASP A 118 -3.24 -12.60 -25.18
CA ASP A 118 -3.35 -13.18 -26.52
C ASP A 118 -3.70 -12.14 -27.61
N GLY A 119 -3.59 -10.85 -27.32
CA GLY A 119 -3.84 -9.78 -28.29
C GLY A 119 -2.62 -9.44 -29.13
N ASP A 120 -2.84 -8.89 -30.32
CA ASP A 120 -1.81 -8.30 -31.17
C ASP A 120 -1.27 -7.02 -30.54
N ASN A 121 -0.48 -7.19 -29.44
CA ASN A 121 0.19 -6.09 -28.76
C ASN A 121 1.18 -5.42 -29.71
N THR A 122 0.70 -4.40 -30.42
CA THR A 122 1.52 -3.68 -31.39
C THR A 122 2.24 -2.52 -30.68
N VAL A 123 3.52 -2.40 -30.93
CA VAL A 123 4.30 -1.26 -30.44
C VAL A 123 3.81 0.02 -31.09
N ILE A 124 3.56 1.06 -30.30
CA ILE A 124 3.28 2.41 -30.79
C ILE A 124 4.63 3.05 -31.18
N PRO A 125 4.88 3.30 -32.49
CA PRO A 125 6.18 3.81 -32.92
C PRO A 125 6.50 5.17 -32.29
N GLY A 126 7.72 5.31 -31.74
CA GLY A 126 8.19 6.56 -31.15
C GLY A 126 7.66 6.87 -29.76
N LEU A 127 6.81 6.00 -29.18
CA LEU A 127 6.29 6.18 -27.82
C LEU A 127 6.97 5.21 -26.85
N TYR A 128 7.57 5.77 -25.80
CA TYR A 128 8.31 5.04 -24.77
C TYR A 128 7.87 5.46 -23.38
N ALA A 129 7.94 4.55 -22.43
CA ALA A 129 7.61 4.83 -21.02
C ALA A 129 8.49 4.02 -20.06
N ALA A 130 8.78 4.59 -18.89
CA ALA A 130 9.45 3.93 -17.79
C ALA A 130 9.02 4.54 -16.46
N GLY A 131 9.15 3.78 -15.37
CA GLY A 131 8.77 4.21 -14.03
C GLY A 131 7.29 4.00 -13.73
N ASP A 132 6.78 4.76 -12.77
CA ASP A 132 5.41 4.59 -12.25
C ASP A 132 4.33 4.77 -13.32
N VAL A 133 4.62 5.50 -14.40
CA VAL A 133 3.71 5.64 -15.54
C VAL A 133 3.42 4.31 -16.24
N CYS A 134 4.25 3.29 -16.05
CA CYS A 134 4.05 1.95 -16.61
C CYS A 134 3.20 1.04 -15.69
N GLY A 135 2.81 1.53 -14.52
CA GLY A 135 2.07 0.74 -13.55
C GLY A 135 2.91 -0.35 -12.89
N SER A 136 2.25 -1.41 -12.45
CA SER A 136 2.88 -2.56 -11.79
C SER A 136 3.05 -3.73 -12.74
N VAL A 137 4.01 -4.61 -12.41
CA VAL A 137 4.14 -5.91 -13.08
C VAL A 137 3.28 -6.91 -12.30
N GLU A 138 2.37 -7.59 -12.99
CA GLU A 138 1.61 -8.69 -12.42
C GLU A 138 2.46 -9.97 -12.38
N GLU A 139 2.59 -10.57 -11.21
CA GLU A 139 3.15 -11.91 -11.08
C GLU A 139 2.07 -13.00 -11.23
N LYS A 140 2.53 -14.24 -11.53
CA LYS A 140 1.67 -15.43 -11.71
C LYS A 140 0.66 -15.69 -10.59
N ASP A 141 0.88 -15.14 -9.41
CA ASP A 141 0.04 -15.33 -8.22
C ASP A 141 -0.99 -14.21 -8.01
N GLY A 142 -1.21 -13.34 -8.99
CA GLY A 142 -2.11 -12.19 -8.88
C GLY A 142 -1.63 -11.12 -7.91
N LYS A 143 -0.36 -11.15 -7.54
CA LYS A 143 0.27 -10.10 -6.74
C LYS A 143 0.84 -9.03 -7.66
N ASN A 144 0.39 -7.80 -7.46
CA ASN A 144 0.93 -6.66 -8.18
C ASN A 144 2.13 -6.10 -7.42
N TYR A 145 3.29 -6.12 -8.07
CA TYR A 145 4.48 -5.45 -7.56
C TYR A 145 4.65 -4.12 -8.28
N SER A 146 4.78 -3.06 -7.50
CA SER A 146 5.17 -1.75 -8.04
C SER A 146 6.48 -1.89 -8.80
N MET A 147 6.64 -1.08 -9.84
CA MET A 147 7.87 -1.04 -10.63
C MET A 147 9.11 -0.77 -9.78
N GLY A 148 8.97 -0.12 -8.62
CA GLY A 148 10.06 0.16 -7.70
C GLY A 148 11.27 0.82 -8.37
N LEU A 149 12.17 1.34 -7.59
CA LEU A 149 13.34 2.08 -8.11
C LEU A 149 14.24 1.19 -9.00
N THR A 150 14.49 -0.05 -8.58
CA THR A 150 15.36 -0.99 -9.32
C THR A 150 14.80 -1.35 -10.68
N ASN A 151 13.51 -1.68 -10.76
CA ASN A 151 12.85 -2.01 -12.02
C ASN A 151 12.77 -0.78 -12.93
N THR A 152 12.45 0.38 -12.36
CA THR A 152 12.45 1.65 -13.09
C THR A 152 13.81 1.93 -13.75
N MET A 153 14.90 1.77 -13.01
CA MET A 153 16.26 1.97 -13.53
C MET A 153 16.60 0.95 -14.63
N GLY A 154 16.25 -0.33 -14.43
CA GLY A 154 16.48 -1.39 -15.41
C GLY A 154 15.73 -1.14 -16.71
N ILE A 155 14.46 -0.76 -16.65
CA ILE A 155 13.65 -0.42 -17.82
C ILE A 155 14.16 0.84 -18.50
N ALA A 156 14.50 1.88 -17.75
CA ALA A 156 15.05 3.11 -18.32
C ALA A 156 16.37 2.86 -19.06
N TYR A 157 17.21 1.96 -18.56
CA TYR A 157 18.44 1.55 -19.25
C TYR A 157 18.14 0.84 -20.57
N ASN A 158 17.23 -0.14 -20.57
CA ASN A 158 16.83 -0.86 -21.78
C ASN A 158 16.17 0.08 -22.79
N LEU A 159 15.33 1.01 -22.31
CA LEU A 159 14.68 2.02 -23.10
C LEU A 159 15.68 2.94 -23.80
N ALA A 160 16.70 3.42 -23.09
CA ALA A 160 17.74 4.27 -23.69
C ALA A 160 18.46 3.55 -24.86
N ARG A 161 18.77 2.26 -24.69
CA ARG A 161 19.37 1.44 -25.75
C ARG A 161 18.42 1.18 -26.93
N ALA A 162 17.12 1.03 -26.63
CA ALA A 162 16.11 0.88 -27.69
C ALA A 162 16.00 2.14 -28.54
N ILE A 163 15.92 3.31 -27.91
CA ILE A 163 15.87 4.61 -28.59
C ILE A 163 17.08 4.80 -29.50
N GLU A 164 18.28 4.46 -29.00
CA GLU A 164 19.50 4.56 -29.79
C GLU A 164 19.45 3.63 -31.01
N LYS A 165 18.98 2.40 -30.82
CA LYS A 165 18.88 1.38 -31.89
C LYS A 165 17.78 1.73 -32.90
N ASP A 166 16.65 2.24 -32.45
CA ASP A 166 15.52 2.59 -33.31
C ASP A 166 15.78 3.89 -34.11
N GLY A 167 16.93 4.54 -33.87
CA GLY A 167 17.38 5.69 -34.65
C GLY A 167 16.55 6.95 -34.43
N VAL A 168 15.92 7.09 -33.26
CA VAL A 168 15.21 8.33 -32.88
C VAL A 168 16.24 9.43 -32.73
N THR A 169 16.49 10.14 -33.82
CA THR A 169 17.38 11.30 -33.83
C THR A 169 16.72 12.45 -33.08
N LYS A 170 17.54 13.15 -32.28
CA LYS A 170 17.14 14.42 -31.66
C LYS A 170 16.58 15.33 -32.72
N ALA A 171 15.28 15.68 -32.57
CA ALA A 171 14.68 16.75 -33.32
C ALA A 171 15.27 18.11 -32.87
#